data_d335e5b5324378d7806c34ac829933b2
#
_entry.id   d335e5b5324378d7806c34ac829933b2
#
_cell.length_a   1.000
_cell.length_b   1.000
_cell.length_c   1.000
_cell.angle_alpha   90.00
_cell.angle_beta   90.00
_cell.angle_gamma   90.00
#
_symmetry.space_group_name_H-M   'P 1'
#
loop_
_entity.id
_entity.type
_entity.pdbx_description
1 polymer ?
#
loop_
_entity_poly.entity_id
_entity_poly.type
_entity_poly.pdbx_seq_one_letter_code
_entity_poly.pdbx_strand_id
1 'polypeptide(L)'
;AAPLHYHHNEDEYSYVIKGKLGALLGDDVVTAEPGMWVLKPRGQWHTFWNAGDEPCLIIEVISPAGFENYFREVAAAWGDMGRFAEINKKYALDMDFNSVPKLCERFGLTFPKLEAKS
;
A
#
# COMPACT_ATOMS: atom_id res chain seq x y z
N ALA A 1 4.81 -3.40 -5.42
CA ALA A 1 4.81 -3.28 -3.95
C ALA A 1 4.86 -1.81 -3.53
N ALA A 2 4.25 -1.49 -2.43
CA ALA A 2 4.37 -0.20 -1.78
C ALA A 2 5.37 -0.27 -0.63
N PRO A 3 6.00 0.84 -0.21
CA PRO A 3 6.76 0.85 1.03
C PRO A 3 5.89 0.44 2.22
N LEU A 4 6.51 -0.04 3.29
CA LEU A 4 5.79 -0.16 4.56
C LEU A 4 5.22 1.20 4.92
N HIS A 5 3.96 1.23 5.32
CA HIS A 5 3.27 2.46 5.67
C HIS A 5 2.32 2.24 6.85
N TYR A 6 1.90 3.35 7.45
CA TYR A 6 1.17 3.38 8.71
C TYR A 6 0.09 4.44 8.61
N HIS A 7 -1.16 4.01 8.72
CA HIS A 7 -2.31 4.92 8.77
C HIS A 7 -2.67 5.23 10.22
N HIS A 8 -2.72 6.50 10.58
CA HIS A 8 -3.13 6.92 11.91
C HIS A 8 -4.65 6.92 12.07
N ASN A 9 -5.40 7.13 10.99
CA ASN A 9 -6.83 7.45 11.06
C ASN A 9 -7.74 6.44 10.38
N GLU A 10 -7.21 5.54 9.53
CA GLU A 10 -8.04 4.64 8.72
C GLU A 10 -7.72 3.17 8.95
N ASP A 11 -8.76 2.36 8.92
CA ASP A 11 -8.65 0.92 8.72
C ASP A 11 -8.83 0.59 7.24
N GLU A 12 -8.15 -0.42 6.75
CA GLU A 12 -8.28 -0.90 5.39
C GLU A 12 -8.68 -2.37 5.36
N TYR A 13 -9.51 -2.72 4.37
CA TYR A 13 -9.98 -4.08 4.15
C TYR A 13 -9.79 -4.42 2.69
N SER A 14 -9.01 -5.45 2.39
CA SER A 14 -8.84 -5.94 1.02
C SER A 14 -9.67 -7.20 0.83
N TYR A 15 -10.56 -7.19 -0.16
CA TYR A 15 -11.30 -8.37 -0.62
C TYR A 15 -10.72 -8.85 -1.94
N VAL A 16 -10.28 -10.09 -1.99
CA VAL A 16 -9.66 -10.66 -3.21
C VAL A 16 -10.74 -11.18 -4.14
N ILE A 17 -10.80 -10.61 -5.34
CA ILE A 17 -11.71 -11.07 -6.40
C ILE A 17 -11.00 -12.10 -7.28
N LYS A 18 -9.75 -11.82 -7.66
CA LYS A 18 -8.97 -12.66 -8.57
C LYS A 18 -7.49 -12.61 -8.20
N GLY A 19 -6.80 -13.72 -8.40
CA GLY A 19 -5.36 -13.79 -8.16
C GLY A 19 -5.05 -14.10 -6.70
N LYS A 20 -3.83 -13.76 -6.28
CA LYS A 20 -3.32 -14.03 -4.94
C LYS A 20 -2.70 -12.78 -4.35
N LEU A 21 -3.22 -12.34 -3.23
CA LEU A 21 -2.72 -11.18 -2.50
C LEU A 21 -1.75 -11.63 -1.41
N GLY A 22 -0.56 -11.04 -1.38
CA GLY A 22 0.36 -11.15 -0.25
C GLY A 22 0.32 -9.87 0.58
N ALA A 23 0.47 -9.99 1.88
CA ALA A 23 0.53 -8.83 2.77
C ALA A 23 1.50 -9.07 3.93
N LEU A 24 2.15 -8.00 4.35
CA LEU A 24 2.93 -7.96 5.59
C LEU A 24 2.18 -7.04 6.56
N LEU A 25 1.76 -7.61 7.68
CA LEU A 25 0.96 -6.94 8.72
C LEU A 25 1.76 -6.96 10.01
N GLY A 26 2.44 -5.85 10.32
CA GLY A 26 3.45 -5.87 11.37
C GLY A 26 4.56 -6.86 11.00
N ASP A 27 4.71 -7.94 11.76
CA ASP A 27 5.69 -9.00 11.49
C ASP A 27 5.07 -10.22 10.78
N ASP A 28 3.75 -10.25 10.59
CA ASP A 28 3.02 -11.38 10.03
C ASP A 28 2.91 -11.30 8.51
N VAL A 29 3.35 -12.35 7.83
CA VAL A 29 3.16 -12.51 6.39
C VAL A 29 1.92 -13.36 6.15
N VAL A 30 0.98 -12.82 5.39
CA VAL A 30 -0.25 -13.54 5.04
C VAL A 30 -0.45 -13.58 3.54
N THR A 31 -1.17 -14.59 3.07
CA THR A 31 -1.61 -14.68 1.68
C THR A 31 -3.11 -14.92 1.66
N ALA A 32 -3.79 -14.32 0.68
CA ALA A 32 -5.22 -14.43 0.51
C ALA A 32 -5.57 -14.79 -0.92
N GLU A 33 -6.54 -15.67 -1.07
CA GLU A 33 -7.09 -16.14 -2.34
C GLU A 33 -8.47 -15.56 -2.59
N PRO A 34 -9.05 -15.73 -3.79
CA PRO A 34 -10.37 -15.19 -4.11
C PRO A 34 -11.43 -15.58 -3.06
N GLY A 35 -12.22 -14.61 -2.64
CA GLY A 35 -13.23 -14.75 -1.60
C GLY A 35 -12.73 -14.48 -0.18
N MET A 36 -11.45 -14.23 0.01
CA MET A 36 -10.86 -13.95 1.32
C MET A 36 -10.69 -12.44 1.54
N TRP A 37 -10.76 -12.06 2.81
CA TRP A 37 -10.51 -10.70 3.28
C TRP A 37 -9.16 -10.60 3.99
N VAL A 38 -8.47 -9.47 3.79
CA VAL A 38 -7.31 -9.10 4.60
C VAL A 38 -7.61 -7.79 5.31
N LEU A 39 -7.56 -7.81 6.65
CA LEU A 39 -7.73 -6.62 7.46
C LEU A 39 -6.37 -5.98 7.74
N LYS A 40 -6.27 -4.70 7.43
CA LYS A 40 -5.10 -3.86 7.71
C LYS A 40 -5.54 -2.75 8.67
N PRO A 41 -5.47 -2.99 10.00
CA PRO A 41 -5.98 -2.02 10.96
C PRO A 41 -5.11 -0.77 11.02
N ARG A 42 -5.71 0.36 11.38
CA ARG A 42 -4.96 1.58 11.70
C ARG A 42 -3.95 1.29 12.80
N GLY A 43 -2.87 2.06 12.83
CA GLY A 43 -1.88 1.90 13.87
C GLY A 43 -0.99 0.67 13.72
N GLN A 44 -0.92 0.09 12.53
CA GLN A 44 -0.05 -1.04 12.22
C GLN A 44 0.70 -0.79 10.93
N TRP A 45 2.01 -0.98 10.93
CA TRP A 45 2.82 -0.95 9.71
C TRP A 45 2.43 -2.10 8.80
N HIS A 46 2.15 -1.81 7.54
CA HIS A 46 1.76 -2.82 6.57
C HIS A 46 2.16 -2.46 5.15
N THR A 47 2.17 -3.47 4.31
CA THR A 47 2.21 -3.35 2.85
C THR A 47 1.57 -4.60 2.22
N PHE A 48 1.32 -4.55 0.94
CA PHE A 48 0.76 -5.69 0.21
C PHE A 48 1.29 -5.72 -1.24
N TRP A 49 1.16 -6.87 -1.87
CA TRP A 49 1.68 -7.12 -3.21
C TRP A 49 0.91 -8.23 -3.91
N ASN A 50 1.14 -8.36 -5.22
CA ASN A 50 0.67 -9.52 -5.97
C ASN A 50 1.60 -10.71 -5.67
N ALA A 51 1.10 -11.73 -5.02
CA ALA A 51 1.86 -12.90 -4.62
C ALA A 51 1.72 -14.08 -5.60
N GLY A 52 1.01 -13.91 -6.70
CA GLY A 52 0.80 -14.93 -7.71
C GLY A 52 1.40 -14.57 -9.06
N ASP A 53 1.16 -15.45 -10.04
CA ASP A 53 1.65 -15.30 -11.41
C ASP A 53 0.65 -14.59 -12.32
N GLU A 54 -0.58 -14.43 -11.87
CA GLU A 54 -1.66 -13.75 -12.59
C GLU A 54 -1.92 -12.36 -12.00
N PRO A 55 -2.58 -11.45 -12.74
CA PRO A 55 -3.04 -10.19 -12.17
C PRO A 55 -3.91 -10.43 -10.94
N CYS A 56 -3.68 -9.63 -9.90
CA CYS A 56 -4.46 -9.66 -8.67
C CYS A 56 -5.46 -8.51 -8.68
N LEU A 57 -6.74 -8.84 -8.58
CA LEU A 57 -7.82 -7.87 -8.51
C LEU A 57 -8.42 -7.89 -7.11
N ILE A 58 -8.44 -6.74 -6.48
CA ILE A 58 -9.00 -6.57 -5.13
C ILE A 58 -9.98 -5.42 -5.09
N ILE A 59 -10.91 -5.50 -4.15
CA ILE A 59 -11.67 -4.34 -3.68
C ILE A 59 -11.04 -3.86 -2.39
N GLU A 60 -10.67 -2.58 -2.34
CA GLU A 60 -10.11 -1.97 -1.15
C GLU A 60 -11.15 -1.08 -0.49
N VAL A 61 -11.50 -1.40 0.75
CA VAL A 61 -12.41 -0.59 1.56
C VAL A 61 -11.59 0.13 2.62
N ILE A 62 -11.70 1.44 2.67
CA ILE A 62 -10.98 2.28 3.62
C ILE A 62 -12.00 3.02 4.48
N SER A 63 -11.88 2.91 5.79
CA SER A 63 -12.81 3.50 6.75
C SER A 63 -12.06 4.25 7.85
N PRO A 64 -12.46 5.49 8.19
CA PRO A 64 -13.58 6.24 7.62
C PRO A 64 -13.32 6.77 6.20
N ALA A 65 -14.34 7.33 5.58
CA ALA A 65 -14.26 7.91 4.25
C ALA A 65 -13.36 9.16 4.20
N GLY A 66 -12.88 9.48 2.99
CA GLY A 66 -12.07 10.67 2.73
C GLY A 66 -10.66 10.37 2.24
N PHE A 67 -10.11 9.20 2.54
CA PHE A 67 -8.75 8.84 2.13
C PHE A 67 -8.61 8.70 0.60
N GLU A 68 -9.69 8.50 -0.12
CA GLU A 68 -9.69 8.45 -1.59
C GLU A 68 -9.12 9.73 -2.22
N ASN A 69 -9.20 10.84 -1.52
CA ASN A 69 -8.61 12.11 -1.98
C ASN A 69 -7.07 12.08 -1.97
N TYR A 70 -6.47 11.27 -1.10
CA TYR A 70 -5.03 11.04 -1.08
C TYR A 70 -4.54 10.57 -2.46
N PHE A 71 -5.19 9.57 -3.04
CA PHE A 71 -4.79 9.03 -4.34
C PHE A 71 -4.88 10.06 -5.45
N ARG A 72 -5.90 10.92 -5.41
CA ARG A 72 -6.06 12.00 -6.39
C ARG A 72 -4.92 13.03 -6.28
N GLU A 73 -4.59 13.42 -5.07
CA GLU A 73 -3.50 14.38 -4.82
C GLU A 73 -2.14 13.81 -5.19
N VAL A 74 -1.87 12.54 -4.84
CA VAL A 74 -0.62 11.87 -5.20
C VAL A 74 -0.48 11.72 -6.70
N ALA A 75 -1.54 11.36 -7.41
CA ALA A 75 -1.53 11.25 -8.86
C ALA A 75 -1.20 12.59 -9.53
N ALA A 76 -1.76 13.69 -9.02
CA ALA A 76 -1.48 15.04 -9.53
C ALA A 76 -0.06 15.51 -9.23
N ALA A 77 0.55 15.00 -8.15
CA ALA A 77 1.90 15.37 -7.71
C ALA A 77 2.97 14.32 -8.06
N TRP A 78 2.65 13.38 -8.94
CA TRP A 78 3.53 12.27 -9.28
C TRP A 78 4.92 12.75 -9.73
N GLY A 79 5.96 12.21 -9.09
CA GLY A 79 7.34 12.57 -9.36
C GLY A 79 7.86 13.76 -8.53
N ASP A 80 7.00 14.48 -7.80
CA ASP A 80 7.40 15.56 -6.89
C ASP A 80 7.48 15.03 -5.46
N MET A 81 8.68 14.67 -5.02
CA MET A 81 8.90 14.06 -3.70
C MET A 81 8.61 15.01 -2.54
N GLY A 82 8.86 16.30 -2.71
CA GLY A 82 8.52 17.30 -1.69
C GLY A 82 7.02 17.43 -1.48
N ARG A 83 6.27 17.49 -2.56
CA ARG A 83 4.80 17.51 -2.54
C ARG A 83 4.23 16.21 -1.99
N PHE A 84 4.82 15.09 -2.36
CA PHE A 84 4.44 13.76 -1.85
C PHE A 84 4.58 13.68 -0.33
N ALA A 85 5.67 14.17 0.23
CA ALA A 85 5.88 14.21 1.68
C ALA A 85 4.82 15.06 2.40
N GLU A 86 4.46 16.22 1.82
CA GLU A 86 3.39 17.08 2.35
C GLU A 86 2.03 16.39 2.35
N ILE A 87 1.71 15.68 1.27
CA ILE A 87 0.45 14.94 1.14
C ILE A 87 0.39 13.83 2.18
N ASN A 88 1.47 13.06 2.36
CA ASN A 88 1.53 12.03 3.38
C ASN A 88 1.26 12.60 4.78
N LYS A 89 1.85 13.73 5.09
CA LYS A 89 1.62 14.41 6.37
C LYS A 89 0.17 14.88 6.52
N LYS A 90 -0.41 15.44 5.47
CA LYS A 90 -1.79 15.92 5.46
C LYS A 90 -2.78 14.80 5.79
N TYR A 91 -2.55 13.60 5.29
CA TYR A 91 -3.41 12.44 5.50
C TYR A 91 -2.98 11.55 6.67
N ALA A 92 -2.05 12.01 7.49
CA ALA A 92 -1.52 11.28 8.64
C ALA A 92 -1.06 9.85 8.26
N LEU A 93 -0.32 9.77 7.16
CA LEU A 93 0.27 8.56 6.62
C LEU A 93 1.79 8.63 6.79
N ASP A 94 2.34 7.70 7.55
CA ASP A 94 3.79 7.50 7.64
C ASP A 94 4.21 6.44 6.63
N MET A 95 5.34 6.66 5.97
CA MET A 95 5.82 5.78 4.92
C MET A 95 7.33 5.56 5.08
N ASP A 96 7.75 4.31 5.18
CA ASP A 96 9.15 3.93 5.33
C ASP A 96 9.74 3.52 3.98
N PHE A 97 10.34 4.48 3.27
CA PHE A 97 11.00 4.21 1.99
C PHE A 97 12.24 3.31 2.13
N ASN A 98 12.86 3.28 3.30
CA ASN A 98 14.01 2.41 3.55
C ASN A 98 13.63 0.93 3.63
N SER A 99 12.34 0.63 3.77
CA SER A 99 11.83 -0.74 3.74
C SER A 99 11.87 -1.38 2.36
N VAL A 100 11.85 -0.58 1.29
CA VAL A 100 11.68 -1.07 -0.09
C VAL A 100 12.74 -2.08 -0.52
N PRO A 101 14.06 -1.84 -0.37
CA PRO A 101 15.06 -2.82 -0.78
C PRO A 101 14.91 -4.17 -0.06
N LYS A 102 14.61 -4.13 1.22
CA LYS A 102 14.42 -5.34 2.04
C LYS A 102 13.18 -6.13 1.63
N LEU A 103 12.09 -5.43 1.33
CA LEU A 103 10.85 -6.04 0.86
C LEU A 103 11.05 -6.69 -0.51
N CYS A 104 11.72 -6.00 -1.43
CA CYS A 104 12.00 -6.53 -2.76
C CYS A 104 12.85 -7.80 -2.69
N GLU A 105 13.90 -7.79 -1.86
CA GLU A 105 14.77 -8.95 -1.66
C GLU A 105 13.99 -10.12 -1.02
N ARG A 106 13.28 -9.85 0.07
CA ARG A 106 12.57 -10.87 0.84
C ARG A 106 11.45 -11.57 0.06
N PHE A 107 10.70 -10.81 -0.73
CA PHE A 107 9.50 -11.30 -1.41
C PHE A 107 9.63 -11.36 -2.93
N GLY A 108 10.81 -11.09 -3.49
CA GLY A 108 11.02 -11.10 -4.93
C GLY A 108 10.22 -10.04 -5.67
N LEU A 109 10.08 -8.84 -5.08
CA LEU A 109 9.23 -7.79 -5.59
C LEU A 109 9.99 -6.75 -6.39
N THR A 110 9.26 -6.01 -7.22
CA THR A 110 9.73 -4.80 -7.88
C THR A 110 8.99 -3.60 -7.34
N PHE A 111 9.64 -2.45 -7.38
CA PHE A 111 9.05 -1.19 -6.96
C PHE A 111 9.09 -0.21 -8.13
N PRO A 112 7.96 0.43 -8.49
CA PRO A 112 7.94 1.41 -9.56
C PRO A 112 8.87 2.57 -9.26
N LYS A 113 9.69 2.97 -10.24
CA LYS A 113 10.50 4.17 -10.12
C LYS A 113 9.61 5.40 -10.25
N LEU A 114 9.79 6.34 -9.34
CA LEU A 114 9.20 7.67 -9.46
C LEU A 114 10.13 8.50 -10.34
N GLU A 115 9.63 8.89 -11.51
CA GLU A 115 10.36 9.79 -12.40
C GLU A 115 9.90 11.22 -12.12
N ALA A 116 10.85 12.15 -12.13
CA ALA A 116 10.53 13.56 -11.99
C ALA A 116 9.68 14.02 -13.20
N LYS A 117 8.66 14.82 -12.93
CA LYS A 117 7.90 15.47 -14.00
C LYS A 117 8.80 16.47 -14.71
N SER A 118 8.86 16.31 -16.01
CA SER A 118 9.54 17.27 -16.88
C SER A 118 8.71 18.52 -17.11
#